data_9bd8ccf7f47abade7c2fe70cec06349f
#
_entry.id   9bd8ccf7f47abade7c2fe70cec06349f
#
_cell.length_a   1.000
_cell.length_b   1.000
_cell.length_c   1.000
_cell.angle_alpha   90.00
_cell.angle_beta   90.00
_cell.angle_gamma   90.00
#
_symmetry.space_group_name_H-M   'P 1'
#
loop_
_entity.id
_entity.type
_entity.pdbx_description
1 polymer ?
#
loop_
_entity_poly.entity_id
_entity_poly.type
_entity_poly.pdbx_seq_one_letter_code
_entity_poly.pdbx_strand_id
1 'polypeptide(L)'
;MINTRAAKRYAKAFLSITESKNDLMIMFKDMSSVKKAFEESQELKLFIDSKVIKDNDKVETLKEVFAGLSIQSTNLLTHLMNSGRIDLFDDVAKCFVDLYNEKVGNQNVTLISATKLSDQLLMEIKSKVKSLTFKNVHLINKVDRNLIGGFILKVGDKQYDASFKQQLKNLEQEFFNTSIQ
;
A
#
# COMPACT_ATOMS: atom_id res chain seq x y z
N MET A 1 -10.14 -14.24 0.00
CA MET A 1 -8.86 -14.36 -0.74
C MET A 1 -8.89 -13.34 -1.86
N ILE A 2 -8.06 -12.35 -1.76
CA ILE A 2 -8.01 -11.19 -2.66
C ILE A 2 -7.63 -11.68 -4.06
N ASN A 3 -8.43 -11.34 -5.06
CA ASN A 3 -8.22 -11.75 -6.45
C ASN A 3 -7.11 -10.87 -7.10
N THR A 4 -5.95 -10.88 -6.45
CA THR A 4 -4.82 -9.97 -6.67
C THR A 4 -4.31 -9.96 -8.11
N ARG A 5 -4.43 -11.06 -8.85
CA ARG A 5 -3.99 -11.12 -10.26
C ARG A 5 -4.90 -10.33 -11.19
N ALA A 6 -6.22 -10.43 -10.99
CA ALA A 6 -7.19 -9.68 -11.81
C ALA A 6 -7.10 -8.19 -11.49
N ALA A 7 -7.12 -7.80 -10.21
CA ALA A 7 -6.99 -6.42 -9.78
C ALA A 7 -5.70 -5.77 -10.29
N LYS A 8 -4.57 -6.47 -10.20
CA LYS A 8 -3.28 -5.98 -10.73
C LYS A 8 -3.30 -5.78 -12.25
N ARG A 9 -4.02 -6.64 -13.00
CA ARG A 9 -4.18 -6.49 -14.45
C ARG A 9 -4.98 -5.23 -14.80
N TYR A 10 -6.12 -5.00 -14.11
CA TYR A 10 -6.92 -3.79 -14.30
C TYR A 10 -6.14 -2.53 -13.90
N ALA A 11 -5.45 -2.56 -12.76
CA ALA A 11 -4.63 -1.43 -12.32
C ALA A 11 -3.50 -1.10 -13.30
N LYS A 12 -2.82 -2.11 -13.89
CA LYS A 12 -1.81 -1.91 -14.94
C LYS A 12 -2.42 -1.32 -16.20
N ALA A 13 -3.56 -1.84 -16.66
CA ALA A 13 -4.25 -1.31 -17.82
C ALA A 13 -4.67 0.16 -17.59
N PHE A 14 -5.22 0.45 -16.40
CA PHE A 14 -5.60 1.80 -16.02
C PHE A 14 -4.39 2.76 -15.96
N LEU A 15 -3.25 2.29 -15.46
CA LEU A 15 -1.99 3.05 -15.45
C LEU A 15 -1.44 3.31 -16.85
N SER A 16 -1.71 2.42 -17.84
CA SER A 16 -1.22 2.55 -19.21
C SER A 16 -2.04 3.52 -20.07
N ILE A 17 -3.29 3.82 -19.70
CA ILE A 17 -4.15 4.77 -20.40
C ILE A 17 -3.64 6.20 -20.22
N THR A 18 -2.82 6.45 -19.21
CA THR A 18 -2.39 7.79 -18.81
C THR A 18 -1.11 8.18 -19.53
N GLU A 19 -1.20 9.11 -20.47
CA GLU A 19 -0.07 9.65 -21.23
C GLU A 19 0.58 10.86 -20.53
N SER A 20 -0.21 11.65 -19.78
CA SER A 20 0.29 12.87 -19.13
C SER A 20 0.58 12.68 -17.64
N LYS A 21 1.62 13.39 -17.13
CA LYS A 21 1.94 13.39 -15.69
C LYS A 21 0.82 13.99 -14.83
N ASN A 22 0.07 14.95 -15.37
CA ASN A 22 -1.02 15.60 -14.64
C ASN A 22 -2.19 14.66 -14.44
N ASP A 23 -2.61 13.93 -15.49
CA ASP A 23 -3.69 12.96 -15.39
C ASP A 23 -3.33 11.83 -14.44
N LEU A 24 -2.07 11.38 -14.48
CA LEU A 24 -1.55 10.38 -13.57
C LEU A 24 -1.66 10.80 -12.09
N MET A 25 -1.41 12.09 -11.80
CA MET A 25 -1.53 12.62 -10.44
C MET A 25 -2.98 12.74 -9.99
N ILE A 26 -3.89 13.10 -10.90
CA ILE A 26 -5.33 13.17 -10.61
C ILE A 26 -5.86 11.76 -10.31
N MET A 27 -5.55 10.79 -11.17
CA MET A 27 -5.93 9.39 -10.97
C MET A 27 -5.37 8.81 -9.67
N PHE A 28 -4.15 9.18 -9.30
CA PHE A 28 -3.57 8.77 -8.02
C PHE A 28 -4.32 9.34 -6.82
N LYS A 29 -4.73 10.61 -6.87
CA LYS A 29 -5.56 11.23 -5.82
C LYS A 29 -6.90 10.52 -5.69
N ASP A 30 -7.56 10.25 -6.82
CA ASP A 30 -8.83 9.54 -6.86
C ASP A 30 -8.71 8.15 -6.22
N MET A 31 -7.76 7.34 -6.70
CA MET A 31 -7.57 5.98 -6.18
C MET A 31 -7.10 5.96 -4.72
N SER A 32 -6.35 6.97 -4.28
CA SER A 32 -5.98 7.12 -2.87
C SER A 32 -7.19 7.44 -2.00
N SER A 33 -8.11 8.30 -2.48
CA SER A 33 -9.35 8.62 -1.78
C SER A 33 -10.27 7.40 -1.70
N VAL A 34 -10.41 6.65 -2.79
CA VAL A 34 -11.16 5.39 -2.83
C VAL A 34 -10.59 4.38 -1.83
N LYS A 35 -9.28 4.13 -1.89
CA LYS A 35 -8.60 3.22 -0.95
C LYS A 35 -8.88 3.61 0.50
N LYS A 36 -8.73 4.90 0.83
CA LYS A 36 -8.95 5.40 2.19
C LYS A 36 -10.39 5.21 2.64
N ALA A 37 -11.38 5.52 1.79
CA ALA A 37 -12.79 5.32 2.10
C ALA A 37 -13.12 3.85 2.41
N PHE A 38 -12.57 2.91 1.64
CA PHE A 38 -12.72 1.47 1.90
C PHE A 38 -11.95 0.99 3.15
N GLU A 39 -10.87 1.63 3.53
CA GLU A 39 -10.16 1.33 4.78
C GLU A 39 -10.91 1.84 6.02
N GLU A 40 -11.60 2.98 5.90
CA GLU A 40 -12.33 3.62 7.00
C GLU A 40 -13.76 3.08 7.16
N SER A 41 -14.42 2.60 6.08
CA SER A 41 -15.79 2.10 6.12
C SER A 41 -15.86 0.61 5.80
N GLN A 42 -16.17 -0.18 6.84
CA GLN A 42 -16.47 -1.60 6.68
C GLN A 42 -17.82 -1.81 5.97
N GLU A 43 -18.77 -0.89 6.13
CA GLU A 43 -20.08 -0.95 5.47
C GLU A 43 -19.94 -0.84 3.96
N LEU A 44 -19.05 0.02 3.47
CA LEU A 44 -18.77 0.17 2.05
C LEU A 44 -18.21 -1.13 1.43
N LYS A 45 -17.38 -1.86 2.18
CA LYS A 45 -16.90 -3.18 1.76
C LYS A 45 -18.02 -4.19 1.68
N LEU A 46 -18.86 -4.29 2.72
CA LEU A 46 -19.99 -5.20 2.73
C LEU A 46 -21.00 -4.88 1.62
N PHE A 47 -21.18 -3.59 1.31
CA PHE A 47 -22.03 -3.15 0.22
C PHE A 47 -21.52 -3.65 -1.15
N ILE A 48 -20.22 -3.47 -1.43
CA ILE A 48 -19.63 -3.85 -2.72
C ILE A 48 -19.57 -5.37 -2.88
N ASP A 49 -19.32 -6.12 -1.80
CA ASP A 49 -19.23 -7.58 -1.78
C ASP A 49 -20.59 -8.25 -1.81
N SER A 50 -21.69 -7.51 -1.54
CA SER A 50 -23.05 -8.04 -1.54
C SER A 50 -23.45 -8.55 -2.93
N LYS A 51 -23.87 -9.80 -3.00
CA LYS A 51 -24.41 -10.42 -4.23
C LYS A 51 -25.91 -10.15 -4.45
N VAL A 52 -26.58 -9.56 -3.46
CA VAL A 52 -28.03 -9.27 -3.51
C VAL A 52 -28.28 -7.97 -4.27
N ILE A 53 -27.36 -7.02 -4.17
CA ILE A 53 -27.45 -5.69 -4.79
C ILE A 53 -26.98 -5.81 -6.25
N LYS A 54 -27.75 -5.26 -7.18
CA LYS A 54 -27.39 -5.24 -8.60
C LYS A 54 -26.18 -4.35 -8.85
N ASP A 55 -25.34 -4.75 -9.80
CA ASP A 55 -24.12 -4.00 -10.12
C ASP A 55 -24.40 -2.56 -10.57
N ASN A 56 -25.54 -2.31 -11.26
CA ASN A 56 -25.94 -0.95 -11.64
C ASN A 56 -26.19 -0.07 -10.41
N ASP A 57 -26.92 -0.58 -9.41
CA ASP A 57 -27.23 0.18 -8.19
C ASP A 57 -25.95 0.46 -7.39
N LYS A 58 -25.01 -0.51 -7.38
CA LYS A 58 -23.68 -0.31 -6.78
C LYS A 58 -22.91 0.82 -7.45
N VAL A 59 -22.91 0.87 -8.77
CA VAL A 59 -22.17 1.92 -9.53
C VAL A 59 -22.81 3.29 -9.32
N GLU A 60 -24.15 3.39 -9.31
CA GLU A 60 -24.82 4.66 -9.01
C GLU A 60 -24.46 5.18 -7.63
N THR A 61 -24.57 4.33 -6.61
CA THR A 61 -24.18 4.67 -5.24
C THR A 61 -22.70 5.04 -5.14
N LEU A 62 -21.80 4.31 -5.80
CA LEU A 62 -20.37 4.63 -5.80
C LEU A 62 -20.08 5.97 -6.51
N LYS A 63 -20.81 6.32 -7.58
CA LYS A 63 -20.68 7.62 -8.22
C LYS A 63 -21.15 8.76 -7.33
N GLU A 64 -22.19 8.55 -6.53
CA GLU A 64 -22.64 9.53 -5.53
C GLU A 64 -21.67 9.69 -4.39
N VAL A 65 -21.20 8.59 -3.80
CA VAL A 65 -20.21 8.58 -2.72
C VAL A 65 -18.89 9.23 -3.15
N PHE A 66 -18.48 8.97 -4.39
CA PHE A 66 -17.26 9.50 -4.97
C PHE A 66 -17.52 10.53 -6.07
N ALA A 67 -18.43 11.48 -5.82
CA ALA A 67 -18.84 12.51 -6.81
C ALA A 67 -17.70 13.39 -7.34
N GLY A 68 -16.52 13.36 -6.70
CA GLY A 68 -15.32 14.11 -7.12
C GLY A 68 -14.32 13.32 -7.96
N LEU A 69 -14.64 12.10 -8.38
CA LEU A 69 -13.74 11.31 -9.24
C LEU A 69 -13.62 11.92 -10.64
N SER A 70 -12.42 11.83 -11.19
CA SER A 70 -12.15 12.20 -12.59
C SER A 70 -12.94 11.31 -13.57
N ILE A 71 -13.08 11.80 -14.80
CA ILE A 71 -13.74 11.07 -15.90
C ILE A 71 -13.07 9.70 -16.09
N GLN A 72 -11.74 9.62 -16.03
CA GLN A 72 -10.99 8.38 -16.19
C GLN A 72 -11.33 7.38 -15.10
N SER A 73 -11.40 7.83 -13.84
CA SER A 73 -11.74 6.98 -12.70
C SER A 73 -13.20 6.50 -12.74
N THR A 74 -14.11 7.33 -13.21
CA THR A 74 -15.51 6.97 -13.45
C THR A 74 -15.65 5.94 -14.59
N ASN A 75 -14.86 6.07 -15.64
CA ASN A 75 -14.82 5.10 -16.74
C ASN A 75 -14.29 3.73 -16.26
N LEU A 76 -13.32 3.71 -15.34
CA LEU A 76 -12.85 2.47 -14.72
C LEU A 76 -13.99 1.76 -13.96
N LEU A 77 -14.78 2.49 -13.15
CA LEU A 77 -15.96 1.94 -12.48
C LEU A 77 -16.95 1.30 -13.47
N THR A 78 -17.28 2.03 -14.53
CA THR A 78 -18.20 1.55 -15.58
C THR A 78 -17.64 0.30 -16.28
N HIS A 79 -16.34 0.25 -16.52
CA HIS A 79 -15.69 -0.90 -17.14
C HIS A 79 -15.70 -2.13 -16.23
N LEU A 80 -15.46 -1.96 -14.92
CA LEU A 80 -15.55 -3.03 -13.94
C LEU A 80 -16.99 -3.57 -13.83
N MET A 81 -18.00 -2.70 -13.86
CA MET A 81 -19.41 -3.09 -13.89
C MET A 81 -19.72 -3.94 -15.12
N ASN A 82 -19.38 -3.43 -16.33
CA ASN A 82 -19.64 -4.16 -17.58
C ASN A 82 -18.94 -5.52 -17.66
N SER A 83 -17.89 -5.68 -16.88
CA SER A 83 -17.15 -6.94 -16.75
C SER A 83 -17.68 -7.84 -15.63
N GLY A 84 -18.73 -7.43 -14.89
CA GLY A 84 -19.26 -8.14 -13.72
C GLY A 84 -18.22 -8.28 -12.58
N ARG A 85 -17.37 -7.28 -12.40
CA ARG A 85 -16.21 -7.31 -11.47
C ARG A 85 -16.09 -6.05 -10.63
N ILE A 86 -17.23 -5.45 -10.29
CA ILE A 86 -17.27 -4.25 -9.47
C ILE A 86 -16.71 -4.50 -8.05
N ASP A 87 -16.82 -5.74 -7.56
CA ASP A 87 -16.24 -6.22 -6.31
C ASP A 87 -14.71 -6.02 -6.21
N LEU A 88 -14.02 -5.96 -7.36
CA LEU A 88 -12.58 -5.72 -7.39
C LEU A 88 -12.18 -4.26 -7.26
N PHE A 89 -13.10 -3.31 -7.16
CA PHE A 89 -12.78 -1.89 -7.22
C PHE A 89 -11.83 -1.44 -6.09
N ASP A 90 -12.05 -1.89 -4.85
CA ASP A 90 -11.13 -1.65 -3.72
C ASP A 90 -9.73 -2.21 -3.99
N ASP A 91 -9.65 -3.46 -4.46
CA ASP A 91 -8.38 -4.12 -4.76
C ASP A 91 -7.64 -3.45 -5.93
N VAL A 92 -8.38 -2.99 -6.96
CA VAL A 92 -7.81 -2.26 -8.10
C VAL A 92 -7.25 -0.92 -7.64
N ALA A 93 -7.97 -0.19 -6.75
CA ALA A 93 -7.48 1.08 -6.21
C ALA A 93 -6.18 0.89 -5.41
N LYS A 94 -6.11 -0.13 -4.56
CA LYS A 94 -4.88 -0.48 -3.81
C LYS A 94 -3.72 -0.82 -4.74
N CYS A 95 -3.96 -1.71 -5.70
CA CYS A 95 -2.93 -2.09 -6.67
C CYS A 95 -2.46 -0.91 -7.53
N PHE A 96 -3.37 0.02 -7.89
CA PHE A 96 -3.01 1.20 -8.65
C PHE A 96 -2.09 2.14 -7.86
N VAL A 97 -2.42 2.40 -6.59
CA VAL A 97 -1.59 3.23 -5.70
C VAL A 97 -0.19 2.63 -5.57
N ASP A 98 -0.09 1.31 -5.42
CA ASP A 98 1.21 0.62 -5.32
C ASP A 98 2.02 0.72 -6.63
N LEU A 99 1.39 0.48 -7.78
CA LEU A 99 2.03 0.62 -9.11
C LEU A 99 2.43 2.07 -9.42
N TYR A 100 1.63 3.04 -9.02
CA TYR A 100 1.97 4.46 -9.15
C TYR A 100 3.23 4.79 -8.36
N ASN A 101 3.27 4.39 -7.08
CA ASN A 101 4.43 4.62 -6.22
C ASN A 101 5.69 3.95 -6.78
N GLU A 102 5.56 2.75 -7.34
CA GLU A 102 6.65 2.05 -8.02
C GLU A 102 7.14 2.84 -9.26
N LYS A 103 6.20 3.33 -10.09
CA LYS A 103 6.51 4.08 -11.33
C LYS A 103 7.16 5.44 -11.06
N VAL A 104 6.69 6.15 -10.03
CA VAL A 104 7.22 7.48 -9.64
C VAL A 104 8.50 7.35 -8.82
N GLY A 105 8.87 6.12 -8.46
CA GLY A 105 10.03 5.87 -7.61
C GLY A 105 9.82 6.27 -6.16
N ASN A 106 8.58 6.35 -5.71
CA ASN A 106 8.25 6.48 -4.30
C ASN A 106 8.30 5.11 -3.64
N GLN A 107 9.00 5.01 -2.52
CA GLN A 107 9.08 3.78 -1.75
C GLN A 107 8.47 4.00 -0.37
N ASN A 108 7.40 3.27 -0.08
CA ASN A 108 6.84 3.23 1.25
C ASN A 108 7.74 2.36 2.13
N VAL A 109 8.21 2.95 3.21
CA VAL A 109 9.07 2.30 4.19
C VAL A 109 8.36 2.32 5.53
N THR A 110 8.07 1.15 6.07
CA THR A 110 7.49 1.03 7.41
C THR A 110 8.61 0.75 8.40
N LEU A 111 8.76 1.64 9.35
CA LEU A 111 9.67 1.50 10.49
C LEU A 111 8.84 1.10 11.71
N ILE A 112 9.12 -0.07 12.28
CA ILE A 112 8.48 -0.56 13.50
C ILE A 112 9.49 -0.44 14.62
N SER A 113 9.17 0.25 15.70
CA SER A 113 10.06 0.51 16.83
C SER A 113 9.36 0.24 18.17
N ALA A 114 10.12 -0.08 19.20
CA ALA A 114 9.59 -0.32 20.54
C ALA A 114 8.99 0.95 21.17
N THR A 115 9.55 2.11 20.84
CA THR A 115 9.13 3.42 21.35
C THR A 115 9.03 4.42 20.21
N LYS A 116 8.35 5.53 20.46
CA LYS A 116 8.30 6.63 19.48
C LYS A 116 9.71 7.21 19.30
N LEU A 117 10.18 7.20 18.06
CA LEU A 117 11.50 7.72 17.70
C LEU A 117 11.46 9.25 17.61
N SER A 118 12.62 9.89 17.85
CA SER A 118 12.77 11.33 17.64
C SER A 118 12.74 11.68 16.15
N ASP A 119 12.29 12.89 15.82
CA ASP A 119 12.24 13.36 14.44
C ASP A 119 13.64 13.38 13.78
N GLN A 120 14.66 13.66 14.57
CA GLN A 120 16.04 13.65 14.11
C GLN A 120 16.48 12.25 13.65
N LEU A 121 16.20 11.22 14.44
CA LEU A 121 16.51 9.83 14.08
C LEU A 121 15.69 9.35 12.88
N LEU A 122 14.43 9.78 12.77
CA LEU A 122 13.59 9.49 11.59
C LEU A 122 14.18 10.11 10.31
N MET A 123 14.71 11.33 10.38
CA MET A 123 15.39 11.99 9.26
C MET A 123 16.68 11.25 8.85
N GLU A 124 17.48 10.81 9.81
CA GLU A 124 18.70 10.04 9.54
C GLU A 124 18.38 8.69 8.86
N ILE A 125 17.41 7.95 9.38
CA ILE A 125 16.96 6.69 8.78
C ILE A 125 16.44 6.94 7.36
N LYS A 126 15.61 7.97 7.17
CA LYS A 126 15.08 8.34 5.85
C LYS A 126 16.19 8.66 4.86
N SER A 127 17.20 9.43 5.27
CA SER A 127 18.35 9.78 4.42
C SER A 127 19.16 8.54 4.04
N LYS A 128 19.41 7.65 5.00
CA LYS A 128 20.15 6.41 4.79
C LYS A 128 19.41 5.42 3.87
N VAL A 129 18.09 5.29 4.03
CA VAL A 129 17.27 4.46 3.12
C VAL A 129 17.22 5.08 1.73
N LYS A 130 17.11 6.40 1.61
CA LYS A 130 17.15 7.11 0.33
C LYS A 130 18.47 6.89 -0.42
N SER A 131 19.59 6.92 0.28
CA SER A 131 20.91 6.67 -0.33
C SER A 131 21.09 5.23 -0.82
N LEU A 132 20.44 4.27 -0.16
CA LEU A 132 20.49 2.84 -0.53
C LEU A 132 19.54 2.48 -1.68
N THR A 133 18.40 3.15 -1.77
CA THR A 133 17.34 2.80 -2.72
C THR A 133 17.28 3.71 -3.94
N PHE A 134 17.92 4.88 -3.90
CA PHE A 134 17.84 5.94 -4.92
C PHE A 134 16.40 6.39 -5.24
N LYS A 135 15.47 6.15 -4.31
CA LYS A 135 14.03 6.45 -4.46
C LYS A 135 13.59 7.47 -3.42
N ASN A 136 12.48 8.14 -3.70
CA ASN A 136 11.83 8.98 -2.71
C ASN A 136 11.20 8.11 -1.62
N VAL A 137 11.65 8.28 -0.38
CA VAL A 137 11.22 7.46 0.76
C VAL A 137 10.08 8.16 1.50
N HIS A 138 8.94 7.49 1.57
CA HIS A 138 7.85 7.84 2.47
C HIS A 138 7.91 6.92 3.70
N LEU A 139 8.40 7.45 4.82
CA LEU A 139 8.62 6.68 6.04
C LEU A 139 7.41 6.78 6.96
N ILE A 140 6.85 5.61 7.31
CA ILE A 140 5.74 5.48 8.26
C ILE A 140 6.29 4.82 9.52
N ASN A 141 6.26 5.52 10.65
CA ASN A 141 6.64 4.94 11.93
C ASN A 141 5.44 4.29 12.63
N LYS A 142 5.59 3.01 13.00
CA LYS A 142 4.63 2.27 13.82
C LYS A 142 5.32 1.86 15.12
N VAL A 143 4.64 2.06 16.26
CA VAL A 143 5.14 1.62 17.55
C VAL A 143 4.54 0.26 17.88
N ASP A 144 5.42 -0.73 18.15
CA ASP A 144 5.03 -2.06 18.62
C ASP A 144 5.67 -2.30 19.99
N ARG A 145 4.84 -2.35 21.03
CA ARG A 145 5.26 -2.55 22.42
C ARG A 145 5.77 -3.97 22.70
N ASN A 146 5.55 -4.92 21.80
CA ASN A 146 6.08 -6.28 21.93
C ASN A 146 7.56 -6.36 21.54
N LEU A 147 8.10 -5.33 20.89
CA LEU A 147 9.54 -5.22 20.65
C LEU A 147 10.23 -4.82 21.95
N ILE A 148 11.19 -5.63 22.40
CA ILE A 148 12.02 -5.35 23.60
C ILE A 148 12.91 -4.13 23.35
N GLY A 149 13.33 -3.90 22.08
CA GLY A 149 14.17 -2.77 21.66
C GLY A 149 14.67 -2.94 20.24
N GLY A 150 15.32 -1.89 19.72
CA GLY A 150 15.73 -1.82 18.33
C GLY A 150 14.59 -1.45 17.39
N PHE A 151 14.71 -1.78 16.11
CA PHE A 151 13.69 -1.49 15.11
C PHE A 151 13.66 -2.54 13.99
N ILE A 152 12.53 -2.63 13.31
CA ILE A 152 12.35 -3.43 12.11
C ILE A 152 12.01 -2.48 10.97
N LEU A 153 12.77 -2.54 9.88
CA LEU A 153 12.58 -1.74 8.69
C LEU A 153 12.00 -2.61 7.57
N LYS A 154 10.82 -2.27 7.08
CA LYS A 154 10.18 -2.94 5.94
C LYS A 154 10.22 -2.02 4.73
N VAL A 155 10.85 -2.50 3.66
CA VAL A 155 11.05 -1.76 2.41
C VAL A 155 10.49 -2.60 1.26
N GLY A 156 9.23 -2.36 0.86
CA GLY A 156 8.54 -3.25 -0.06
C GLY A 156 8.44 -4.68 0.50
N ASP A 157 8.92 -5.66 -0.26
CA ASP A 157 8.92 -7.08 0.13
C ASP A 157 10.12 -7.48 1.01
N LYS A 158 11.08 -6.56 1.22
CA LYS A 158 12.28 -6.81 2.03
C LYS A 158 12.07 -6.30 3.45
N GLN A 159 12.51 -7.12 4.43
CA GLN A 159 12.50 -6.76 5.84
C GLN A 159 13.93 -6.81 6.37
N TYR A 160 14.34 -5.74 7.03
CA TYR A 160 15.59 -5.67 7.78
C TYR A 160 15.24 -5.59 9.27
N ASP A 161 15.61 -6.64 10.00
CA ASP A 161 15.31 -6.76 11.43
C ASP A 161 16.58 -6.42 12.24
N ALA A 162 16.56 -5.26 12.89
CA ALA A 162 17.59 -4.78 13.80
C ALA A 162 17.08 -4.76 15.24
N SER A 163 16.13 -5.64 15.58
CA SER A 163 15.65 -5.80 16.95
C SER A 163 16.70 -6.47 17.84
N PHE A 164 16.70 -6.14 19.14
CA PHE A 164 17.59 -6.78 20.12
C PHE A 164 17.39 -8.30 20.16
N LYS A 165 16.15 -8.76 19.97
CA LYS A 165 15.86 -10.19 19.89
C LYS A 165 16.62 -10.89 18.75
N GLN A 166 16.65 -10.27 17.57
CA GLN A 166 17.38 -10.83 16.44
C GLN A 166 18.89 -10.75 16.63
N GLN A 167 19.40 -9.65 17.22
CA GLN A 167 20.83 -9.52 17.51
C GLN A 167 21.30 -10.57 18.52
N LEU A 168 20.54 -10.81 19.60
CA LEU A 168 20.84 -11.86 20.56
C LEU A 168 20.84 -13.25 19.92
N LYS A 169 19.86 -13.52 19.07
CA LYS A 169 19.79 -14.80 18.35
C LYS A 169 20.99 -15.01 17.41
N ASN A 170 21.44 -13.96 16.74
CA ASN A 170 22.62 -14.03 15.88
C ASN A 170 23.89 -14.32 16.70
N LEU A 171 24.04 -13.64 17.85
CA LEU A 171 25.17 -13.91 18.78
C LEU A 171 25.13 -15.33 19.31
N GLU A 172 23.97 -15.84 19.69
CA GLU A 172 23.82 -17.24 20.14
C GLU A 172 24.28 -18.21 19.04
N GLN A 173 23.89 -17.97 17.77
CA GLN A 173 24.32 -18.79 16.65
C GLN A 173 25.84 -18.72 16.39
N GLU A 174 26.43 -17.53 16.52
CA GLU A 174 27.89 -17.37 16.40
C GLU A 174 28.63 -18.17 17.48
N PHE A 175 28.18 -18.12 18.73
CA PHE A 175 28.77 -18.90 19.80
C PHE A 175 28.65 -20.41 19.56
N PHE A 176 27.50 -20.91 19.12
CA PHE A 176 27.34 -22.32 18.79
C PHE A 176 28.26 -22.77 17.66
N ASN A 177 28.38 -21.95 16.59
CA ASN A 177 29.26 -22.28 15.47
C ASN A 177 30.76 -22.23 15.80
N THR A 178 31.17 -21.39 16.76
CA THR A 178 32.57 -21.28 17.21
C THR A 178 32.93 -22.39 18.19
N SER A 179 31.95 -23.01 18.89
CA SER A 179 32.18 -24.07 19.87
C SER A 179 32.33 -25.48 19.25
N ILE A 180 32.17 -25.60 17.92
CA ILE A 180 32.23 -26.89 17.18
C ILE A 180 33.53 -27.01 16.37
N GLN A 181 34.45 -26.06 16.45
CA GLN A 181 35.83 -26.17 15.95
C GLN A 181 36.79 -26.45 17.09
#